data_accca7d575c48b2038596b8a154737d2
#
_entry.id   accca7d575c48b2038596b8a154737d2
#
_cell.length_a   1.000
_cell.length_b   1.000
_cell.length_c   1.000
_cell.angle_alpha   90.00
_cell.angle_beta   90.00
_cell.angle_gamma   90.00
#
_symmetry.space_group_name_H-M   'P 1'
#
loop_
_entity.id
_entity.type
_entity.pdbx_description
1 polymer ?
#
loop_
_entity_poly.entity_id
_entity_poly.type
_entity_poly.pdbx_seq_one_letter_code
_entity_poly.pdbx_strand_id
1 'polypeptide(L)'
;MAFQALFLGDSVVWGQGLTDAEKFSSQVVAWINQYHPAQNAYKTVVAHSGAVIGVGATVQKPAVDGEVPDAYPTILQQCSQTPGNPNDVNLVVVNGGINDIGVQYIFNPLTDQQELADTIKRFCHDDLVTVLLQVAAKFANPNTSILVTGYYPVLSTQSDPLKIPALLPLFGVSIAALPFPNDPIAKIVSNSLLFWQQSKAAMSQAVADVNQQLGVNRLEFVAPGISEANSAFAPTPWVFAVNANLSPQDDVIATRQAACILDEPDPLQREFCFRASAGHPNRWGAQAFFNALYPVLQRRYGF
;
A
#
# COMPACT_ATOMS: atom_id res chain seq x y z
N MET A 1 20.49 11.49 19.23
CA MET A 1 20.20 10.11 18.76
C MET A 1 19.78 10.23 17.31
N ALA A 2 20.07 9.23 16.49
CA ALA A 2 19.65 9.25 15.09
C ALA A 2 18.11 9.12 14.97
N PHE A 3 17.51 9.74 13.97
CA PHE A 3 16.07 9.61 13.70
C PHE A 3 15.80 8.32 12.93
N GLN A 4 15.07 7.40 13.55
CA GLN A 4 14.70 6.13 12.91
C GLN A 4 13.26 6.18 12.41
N ALA A 5 13.07 5.96 11.11
CA ALA A 5 11.77 5.78 10.47
C ALA A 5 11.57 4.30 10.09
N LEU A 6 10.48 3.71 10.58
CA LEU A 6 10.08 2.33 10.31
C LEU A 6 8.88 2.30 9.36
N PHE A 7 8.92 1.43 8.36
CA PHE A 7 7.86 1.27 7.36
C PHE A 7 7.34 -0.16 7.39
N LEU A 8 6.06 -0.32 7.77
CA LEU A 8 5.31 -1.56 7.85
C LEU A 8 4.18 -1.53 6.82
N GLY A 9 3.83 -2.64 6.23
CA GLY A 9 2.66 -2.68 5.36
C GLY A 9 2.80 -3.60 4.16
N ASP A 10 2.00 -3.32 3.16
CA ASP A 10 1.93 -4.06 1.91
C ASP A 10 2.83 -3.45 0.79
N SER A 11 2.56 -3.84 -0.44
CA SER A 11 3.28 -3.40 -1.64
C SER A 11 3.30 -1.88 -1.86
N VAL A 12 2.32 -1.14 -1.33
CA VAL A 12 2.28 0.32 -1.43
C VAL A 12 3.37 0.94 -0.57
N VAL A 13 3.52 0.48 0.68
CA VAL A 13 4.59 0.94 1.58
C VAL A 13 5.94 0.40 1.17
N TRP A 14 5.99 -0.84 0.65
CA TRP A 14 7.18 -1.40 0.02
C TRP A 14 7.69 -0.55 -1.15
N GLY A 15 6.77 0.09 -1.90
CA GLY A 15 7.08 0.85 -3.11
C GLY A 15 7.32 -0.04 -4.31
N GLN A 16 6.36 -0.94 -4.59
CA GLN A 16 6.39 -1.88 -5.70
C GLN A 16 6.60 -1.17 -7.04
N GLY A 17 7.58 -1.63 -7.83
CA GLY A 17 7.89 -1.05 -9.13
C GLY A 17 8.84 0.15 -9.12
N LEU A 18 9.34 0.56 -7.93
CA LEU A 18 10.20 1.73 -7.78
C LEU A 18 11.62 1.35 -7.34
N THR A 19 12.61 2.06 -7.86
CA THR A 19 13.97 2.02 -7.30
C THR A 19 13.95 2.56 -5.87
N ASP A 20 14.94 2.20 -5.06
CA ASP A 20 14.97 2.63 -3.66
C ASP A 20 14.92 4.16 -3.51
N ALA A 21 15.60 4.89 -4.39
CA ALA A 21 15.62 6.35 -4.36
C ALA A 21 14.25 7.00 -4.66
N GLU A 22 13.40 6.33 -5.42
CA GLU A 22 12.08 6.84 -5.80
C GLU A 22 11.01 6.55 -4.75
N LYS A 23 11.23 5.56 -3.86
CA LYS A 23 10.27 5.20 -2.81
C LYS A 23 10.02 6.36 -1.86
N PHE A 24 8.78 6.59 -1.49
CA PHE A 24 8.45 7.68 -0.56
C PHE A 24 9.14 7.51 0.81
N SER A 25 9.46 6.27 1.23
CA SER A 25 10.24 6.00 2.42
C SER A 25 11.66 6.60 2.36
N SER A 26 12.31 6.52 1.20
CA SER A 26 13.61 7.15 0.95
C SER A 26 13.50 8.67 0.87
N GLN A 27 12.44 9.19 0.24
CA GLN A 27 12.19 10.63 0.15
C GLN A 27 12.02 11.27 1.53
N VAL A 28 11.31 10.59 2.46
CA VAL A 28 11.16 11.03 3.86
C VAL A 28 12.53 11.18 4.53
N VAL A 29 13.37 10.15 4.46
CA VAL A 29 14.69 10.17 5.09
C VAL A 29 15.63 11.16 4.42
N ALA A 30 15.63 11.22 3.09
CA ALA A 30 16.43 12.17 2.34
C ALA A 30 16.07 13.61 2.72
N TRP A 31 14.78 13.93 2.83
CA TRP A 31 14.31 15.24 3.25
C TRP A 31 14.76 15.58 4.67
N ILE A 32 14.60 14.66 5.65
CA ILE A 32 15.05 14.89 7.01
C ILE A 32 16.55 15.16 7.04
N ASN A 33 17.37 14.38 6.33
CA ASN A 33 18.81 14.57 6.29
C ASN A 33 19.25 15.85 5.58
N GLN A 34 18.50 16.29 4.57
CA GLN A 34 18.80 17.54 3.84
C GLN A 34 18.54 18.77 4.70
N TYR A 35 17.42 18.82 5.40
CA TYR A 35 17.00 20.00 6.15
C TYR A 35 17.34 19.96 7.64
N HIS A 36 17.53 18.75 8.18
CA HIS A 36 17.82 18.49 9.60
C HIS A 36 18.99 17.50 9.74
N PRO A 37 20.19 17.81 9.21
CA PRO A 37 21.30 16.84 9.11
C PRO A 37 21.77 16.33 10.49
N ALA A 38 21.56 17.09 11.57
CA ALA A 38 21.87 16.66 12.93
C ALA A 38 21.04 15.43 13.38
N GLN A 39 19.92 15.15 12.73
CA GLN A 39 19.08 14.00 13.02
C GLN A 39 19.69 12.68 12.51
N ASN A 40 20.59 12.73 11.50
CA ASN A 40 21.20 11.54 10.91
C ASN A 40 20.16 10.43 10.65
N ALA A 41 19.09 10.79 9.94
CA ALA A 41 17.92 9.94 9.75
C ALA A 41 18.23 8.72 8.91
N TYR A 42 17.63 7.58 9.29
CA TYR A 42 17.67 6.35 8.50
C TYR A 42 16.32 5.65 8.52
N LYS A 43 16.10 4.74 7.57
CA LYS A 43 14.87 3.94 7.47
C LYS A 43 15.14 2.47 7.73
N THR A 44 14.13 1.81 8.27
CA THR A 44 13.97 0.35 8.27
C THR A 44 12.66 0.05 7.55
N VAL A 45 12.73 -0.68 6.45
CA VAL A 45 11.56 -1.09 5.67
C VAL A 45 11.37 -2.59 5.86
N VAL A 46 10.30 -2.99 6.51
CA VAL A 46 9.88 -4.38 6.68
C VAL A 46 8.55 -4.66 5.98
N ALA A 47 7.98 -3.63 5.34
CA ALA A 47 6.84 -3.77 4.44
C ALA A 47 7.17 -4.78 3.33
N HIS A 48 6.18 -5.56 2.91
CA HIS A 48 6.37 -6.63 1.94
C HIS A 48 5.27 -6.63 0.88
N SER A 49 5.65 -6.88 -0.36
CA SER A 49 4.69 -6.96 -1.47
C SER A 49 3.72 -8.12 -1.23
N GLY A 50 2.41 -7.88 -1.46
CA GLY A 50 1.38 -8.89 -1.23
C GLY A 50 0.98 -9.12 0.24
N ALA A 51 1.63 -8.45 1.20
CA ALA A 51 1.37 -8.68 2.63
C ALA A 51 -0.10 -8.43 3.00
N VAL A 52 -0.67 -9.39 3.71
CA VAL A 52 -1.98 -9.29 4.38
C VAL A 52 -1.81 -8.81 5.82
N ILE A 53 -2.88 -8.35 6.44
CA ILE A 53 -2.89 -7.94 7.86
C ILE A 53 -2.47 -9.11 8.77
N GLY A 54 -3.08 -10.29 8.55
CA GLY A 54 -2.69 -11.52 9.23
C GLY A 54 -3.37 -11.76 10.56
N VAL A 55 -4.52 -11.13 10.85
CA VAL A 55 -5.33 -11.45 12.03
C VAL A 55 -5.77 -12.91 11.99
N GLY A 56 -5.44 -13.65 13.05
CA GLY A 56 -5.71 -15.09 13.12
C GLY A 56 -4.79 -16.00 12.29
N ALA A 57 -3.79 -15.43 11.59
CA ALA A 57 -2.81 -16.24 10.85
C ALA A 57 -1.88 -17.00 11.80
N THR A 58 -1.82 -18.32 11.63
CA THR A 58 -0.96 -19.21 12.43
C THR A 58 0.26 -19.70 11.65
N VAL A 59 0.26 -19.54 10.32
CA VAL A 59 1.32 -20.02 9.44
C VAL A 59 2.43 -18.96 9.37
N GLN A 60 3.68 -19.39 9.64
CA GLN A 60 4.86 -18.58 9.42
C GLN A 60 5.58 -19.08 8.18
N LYS A 61 5.90 -18.19 7.27
CA LYS A 61 6.73 -18.45 6.10
C LYS A 61 7.94 -17.53 6.12
N PRO A 62 9.08 -17.94 5.56
CA PRO A 62 10.19 -17.03 5.34
C PRO A 62 9.75 -15.91 4.38
N ALA A 63 10.32 -14.72 4.54
CA ALA A 63 10.17 -13.65 3.56
C ALA A 63 10.81 -14.08 2.24
N VAL A 64 10.15 -13.71 1.14
CA VAL A 64 10.71 -13.83 -0.21
C VAL A 64 11.41 -12.51 -0.55
N ASP A 65 12.63 -12.60 -1.05
CA ASP A 65 13.43 -11.40 -1.37
C ASP A 65 12.97 -10.73 -2.67
N GLY A 66 13.23 -9.42 -2.75
CA GLY A 66 13.04 -8.62 -3.95
C GLY A 66 11.61 -8.11 -4.14
N GLU A 67 11.23 -7.96 -5.40
CA GLU A 67 9.97 -7.34 -5.84
C GLU A 67 8.83 -8.37 -5.98
N VAL A 68 8.90 -9.51 -5.31
CA VAL A 68 7.94 -10.61 -5.48
C VAL A 68 6.74 -10.42 -4.56
N PRO A 69 5.50 -10.45 -5.09
CA PRO A 69 4.29 -10.45 -4.26
C PRO A 69 4.20 -11.72 -3.41
N ASP A 70 4.07 -11.55 -2.09
CA ASP A 70 3.86 -12.64 -1.13
C ASP A 70 2.99 -12.12 0.03
N ALA A 71 2.12 -12.96 0.58
CA ALA A 71 1.33 -12.64 1.76
C ALA A 71 2.15 -12.60 3.07
N TYR A 72 3.40 -13.09 3.04
CA TYR A 72 4.26 -13.24 4.22
C TYR A 72 5.59 -12.51 4.04
N PRO A 73 6.11 -11.84 5.10
CA PRO A 73 5.50 -11.74 6.44
C PRO A 73 4.22 -10.89 6.42
N THR A 74 3.22 -11.30 7.20
CA THR A 74 2.02 -10.49 7.41
C THR A 74 2.36 -9.20 8.15
N ILE A 75 1.50 -8.17 8.10
CA ILE A 75 1.78 -6.88 8.75
C ILE A 75 1.94 -7.06 10.28
N LEU A 76 1.16 -7.94 10.90
CA LEU A 76 1.34 -8.30 12.30
C LEU A 76 2.69 -8.96 12.58
N GLN A 77 3.16 -9.84 11.67
CA GLN A 77 4.50 -10.45 11.77
C GLN A 77 5.61 -9.42 11.53
N GLN A 78 5.47 -8.54 10.55
CA GLN A 78 6.39 -7.42 10.32
C GLN A 78 6.55 -6.60 11.59
N CYS A 79 5.45 -6.23 12.23
CA CYS A 79 5.48 -5.52 13.51
C CYS A 79 6.23 -6.34 14.56
N SER A 80 5.86 -7.61 14.81
CA SER A 80 6.45 -8.43 15.86
C SER A 80 7.94 -8.72 15.64
N GLN A 81 8.37 -8.87 14.38
CA GLN A 81 9.73 -9.24 13.97
C GLN A 81 10.64 -8.04 13.69
N THR A 82 10.14 -6.81 13.78
CA THR A 82 10.96 -5.60 13.56
C THR A 82 12.22 -5.65 14.42
N PRO A 83 13.42 -5.54 13.81
CA PRO A 83 14.69 -5.58 14.53
C PRO A 83 14.95 -4.29 15.31
N GLY A 84 15.88 -4.38 16.29
CA GLY A 84 16.34 -3.24 17.08
C GLY A 84 15.50 -2.95 18.32
N ASN A 85 15.80 -1.83 18.96
CA ASN A 85 15.08 -1.41 20.16
C ASN A 85 13.86 -0.55 19.77
N PRO A 86 12.63 -0.97 20.08
CA PRO A 86 11.42 -0.21 19.74
C PRO A 86 11.40 1.23 20.29
N ASN A 87 12.12 1.50 21.38
CA ASN A 87 12.16 2.84 21.97
C ASN A 87 12.99 3.84 21.16
N ASP A 88 13.82 3.37 20.23
CA ASP A 88 14.66 4.22 19.37
C ASP A 88 13.92 4.66 18.10
N VAL A 89 12.75 4.05 17.82
CA VAL A 89 11.92 4.38 16.64
C VAL A 89 11.19 5.70 16.88
N ASN A 90 11.42 6.67 16.00
CA ASN A 90 10.77 7.98 16.07
C ASN A 90 9.47 8.02 15.27
N LEU A 91 9.46 7.37 14.12
CA LEU A 91 8.33 7.35 13.17
C LEU A 91 8.01 5.92 12.75
N VAL A 92 6.74 5.54 12.82
CA VAL A 92 6.21 4.34 12.18
C VAL A 92 5.23 4.76 11.10
N VAL A 93 5.43 4.30 9.87
CA VAL A 93 4.46 4.43 8.78
C VAL A 93 3.88 3.05 8.51
N VAL A 94 2.56 2.93 8.47
CA VAL A 94 1.87 1.65 8.30
C VAL A 94 0.65 1.77 7.37
N ASN A 95 0.37 0.73 6.59
CA ASN A 95 -0.91 0.50 5.93
C ASN A 95 -1.24 -0.99 5.87
N GLY A 96 -2.44 -1.33 5.36
CA GLY A 96 -2.84 -2.71 5.11
C GLY A 96 -4.34 -2.85 4.82
N GLY A 97 -4.71 -4.00 4.27
CA GLY A 97 -6.10 -4.41 4.03
C GLY A 97 -6.46 -4.70 2.58
N ILE A 98 -5.79 -4.10 1.58
CA ILE A 98 -6.13 -4.34 0.17
C ILE A 98 -5.91 -5.80 -0.25
N ASN A 99 -4.85 -6.44 0.23
CA ASN A 99 -4.54 -7.83 -0.08
C ASN A 99 -5.48 -8.81 0.65
N ASP A 100 -5.98 -8.44 1.82
CA ASP A 100 -7.00 -9.20 2.56
C ASP A 100 -8.35 -9.19 1.85
N ILE A 101 -8.73 -8.04 1.26
CA ILE A 101 -9.93 -7.90 0.43
C ILE A 101 -9.75 -8.68 -0.88
N GLY A 102 -8.57 -8.61 -1.46
CA GLY A 102 -8.24 -9.20 -2.75
C GLY A 102 -8.52 -8.26 -3.92
N VAL A 103 -7.48 -7.96 -4.67
CA VAL A 103 -7.56 -7.05 -5.82
C VAL A 103 -8.53 -7.57 -6.87
N GLN A 104 -8.54 -8.90 -7.10
CA GLN A 104 -9.49 -9.55 -8.00
C GLN A 104 -10.95 -9.40 -7.57
N TYR A 105 -11.22 -9.31 -6.26
CA TYR A 105 -12.57 -9.09 -5.75
C TYR A 105 -13.03 -7.66 -5.99
N ILE A 106 -12.14 -6.68 -5.77
CA ILE A 106 -12.42 -5.25 -6.04
C ILE A 106 -12.73 -5.03 -7.53
N PHE A 107 -11.94 -5.62 -8.45
CA PHE A 107 -12.11 -5.41 -9.89
C PHE A 107 -13.04 -6.41 -10.58
N ASN A 108 -13.69 -7.30 -9.85
CA ASN A 108 -14.71 -8.19 -10.42
C ASN A 108 -16.03 -7.41 -10.61
N PRO A 109 -16.54 -7.27 -11.83
CA PRO A 109 -17.80 -6.58 -12.09
C PRO A 109 -19.04 -7.30 -11.50
N LEU A 110 -18.89 -8.57 -11.11
CA LEU A 110 -19.95 -9.35 -10.46
C LEU A 110 -19.96 -9.17 -8.94
N THR A 111 -18.94 -8.53 -8.36
CA THR A 111 -18.89 -8.28 -6.90
C THR A 111 -20.07 -7.41 -6.48
N ASP A 112 -20.78 -7.88 -5.46
CA ASP A 112 -21.81 -7.08 -4.81
C ASP A 112 -21.17 -5.91 -4.04
N GLN A 113 -21.71 -4.72 -4.19
CA GLN A 113 -21.13 -3.52 -3.58
C GLN A 113 -21.33 -3.46 -2.07
N GLN A 114 -22.40 -4.06 -1.55
CA GLN A 114 -22.60 -4.13 -0.11
C GLN A 114 -21.60 -5.12 0.52
N GLU A 115 -21.42 -6.28 -0.08
CA GLU A 115 -20.42 -7.26 0.39
C GLU A 115 -19.00 -6.67 0.30
N LEU A 116 -18.69 -5.92 -0.76
CA LEU A 116 -17.42 -5.22 -0.87
C LEU A 116 -17.26 -4.19 0.24
N ALA A 117 -18.29 -3.41 0.53
CA ALA A 117 -18.26 -2.42 1.62
C ALA A 117 -18.04 -3.08 2.99
N ASP A 118 -18.72 -4.18 3.27
CA ASP A 118 -18.57 -4.93 4.52
C ASP A 118 -17.16 -5.54 4.65
N THR A 119 -16.60 -6.02 3.54
CA THR A 119 -15.23 -6.55 3.48
C THR A 119 -14.20 -5.44 3.70
N ILE A 120 -14.40 -4.27 3.09
CA ILE A 120 -13.55 -3.09 3.32
C ILE A 120 -13.60 -2.68 4.80
N LYS A 121 -14.80 -2.60 5.38
CA LYS A 121 -14.93 -2.28 6.81
C LYS A 121 -14.16 -3.28 7.66
N ARG A 122 -14.30 -4.57 7.42
CA ARG A 122 -13.60 -5.60 8.17
C ARG A 122 -12.08 -5.40 8.12
N PHE A 123 -11.48 -5.30 6.94
CA PHE A 123 -10.03 -5.30 6.82
C PHE A 123 -9.39 -3.91 6.97
N CYS A 124 -10.03 -2.85 6.45
CA CYS A 124 -9.50 -1.49 6.57
C CYS A 124 -9.91 -0.78 7.87
N HIS A 125 -10.78 -1.37 8.70
CA HIS A 125 -11.10 -0.86 10.03
C HIS A 125 -10.84 -1.92 11.12
N ASP A 126 -11.66 -2.98 11.21
CA ASP A 126 -11.68 -3.86 12.39
C ASP A 126 -10.32 -4.59 12.58
N ASP A 127 -9.78 -5.20 11.53
CA ASP A 127 -8.49 -5.88 11.59
C ASP A 127 -7.32 -4.88 11.66
N LEU A 128 -7.45 -3.71 11.01
CA LEU A 128 -6.45 -2.65 11.11
C LEU A 128 -6.34 -2.08 12.54
N VAL A 129 -7.44 -1.94 13.28
CA VAL A 129 -7.42 -1.59 14.71
C VAL A 129 -6.52 -2.55 15.49
N THR A 130 -6.61 -3.85 15.23
CA THR A 130 -5.75 -4.86 15.87
C THR A 130 -4.27 -4.61 15.57
N VAL A 131 -3.92 -4.31 14.31
CA VAL A 131 -2.54 -3.94 13.91
C VAL A 131 -2.08 -2.70 14.65
N LEU A 132 -2.89 -1.65 14.64
CA LEU A 132 -2.52 -0.34 15.22
C LEU A 132 -2.32 -0.42 16.73
N LEU A 133 -3.13 -1.21 17.44
CA LEU A 133 -2.95 -1.47 18.86
C LEU A 133 -1.65 -2.23 19.13
N GLN A 134 -1.30 -3.24 18.31
CA GLN A 134 -0.02 -3.95 18.45
C GLN A 134 1.16 -3.05 18.15
N VAL A 135 1.09 -2.22 17.10
CA VAL A 135 2.13 -1.23 16.76
C VAL A 135 2.30 -0.23 17.90
N ALA A 136 1.20 0.32 18.42
CA ALA A 136 1.25 1.28 19.52
C ALA A 136 1.82 0.68 20.82
N ALA A 137 1.52 -0.59 21.10
CA ALA A 137 2.04 -1.31 22.25
C ALA A 137 3.54 -1.61 22.11
N LYS A 138 3.99 -2.02 20.92
CA LYS A 138 5.42 -2.31 20.67
C LYS A 138 6.27 -1.05 20.69
N PHE A 139 5.82 0.01 20.02
CA PHE A 139 6.52 1.29 19.94
C PHE A 139 5.96 2.27 20.98
N ALA A 140 6.06 1.90 22.27
CA ALA A 140 5.40 2.58 23.38
C ALA A 140 6.00 3.94 23.74
N ASN A 141 7.16 4.33 23.17
CA ASN A 141 7.75 5.64 23.42
C ASN A 141 6.75 6.74 23.03
N PRO A 142 6.37 7.65 23.94
CA PRO A 142 5.36 8.68 23.67
C PRO A 142 5.75 9.66 22.55
N ASN A 143 7.04 9.75 22.24
CA ASN A 143 7.55 10.59 21.16
C ASN A 143 7.52 9.90 19.78
N THR A 144 7.19 8.59 19.71
CA THR A 144 7.01 7.89 18.46
C THR A 144 5.69 8.29 17.82
N SER A 145 5.70 8.83 16.61
CA SER A 145 4.51 9.07 15.82
C SER A 145 4.19 7.85 14.96
N ILE A 146 2.90 7.51 14.85
CA ILE A 146 2.41 6.41 14.00
C ILE A 146 1.52 7.02 12.93
N LEU A 147 1.94 6.94 11.67
CA LEU A 147 1.22 7.47 10.51
C LEU A 147 0.62 6.33 9.70
N VAL A 148 -0.68 6.37 9.49
CA VAL A 148 -1.41 5.38 8.70
C VAL A 148 -1.68 5.97 7.33
N THR A 149 -1.08 5.40 6.28
CA THR A 149 -1.28 5.88 4.92
C THR A 149 -2.48 5.20 4.26
N GLY A 150 -3.32 6.00 3.59
CA GLY A 150 -4.48 5.50 2.86
C GLY A 150 -4.15 4.95 1.48
N TYR A 151 -5.18 4.34 0.84
CA TYR A 151 -5.14 3.94 -0.56
C TYR A 151 -5.60 5.06 -1.49
N TYR A 152 -5.59 4.81 -2.78
CA TYR A 152 -5.85 5.73 -3.88
C TYR A 152 -6.76 5.07 -4.93
N PRO A 153 -7.39 5.85 -5.84
CA PRO A 153 -8.19 5.28 -6.92
C PRO A 153 -7.26 4.63 -7.97
N VAL A 154 -7.27 3.29 -8.05
CA VAL A 154 -6.50 2.57 -9.08
C VAL A 154 -7.11 2.81 -10.46
N LEU A 155 -8.45 2.73 -10.56
CA LEU A 155 -9.25 3.10 -11.72
C LEU A 155 -10.28 4.15 -11.31
N SER A 156 -10.63 5.03 -12.24
CA SER A 156 -11.59 6.10 -12.01
C SER A 156 -12.41 6.42 -13.25
N THR A 157 -13.35 7.37 -13.13
CA THR A 157 -14.13 7.90 -14.24
C THR A 157 -13.27 8.61 -15.30
N GLN A 158 -12.02 8.97 -14.95
CA GLN A 158 -11.05 9.60 -15.85
C GLN A 158 -10.11 8.60 -16.52
N SER A 159 -10.17 7.32 -16.14
CA SER A 159 -9.43 6.26 -16.81
C SER A 159 -10.00 6.01 -18.22
N ASP A 160 -9.12 5.88 -19.22
CA ASP A 160 -9.51 5.52 -20.58
C ASP A 160 -10.20 4.12 -20.59
N PRO A 161 -11.51 4.04 -20.84
CA PRO A 161 -12.25 2.78 -20.75
C PRO A 161 -11.78 1.73 -21.75
N LEU A 162 -11.16 2.12 -22.86
CA LEU A 162 -10.64 1.20 -23.87
C LEU A 162 -9.35 0.50 -23.41
N LYS A 163 -8.66 1.05 -22.42
CA LYS A 163 -7.42 0.48 -21.87
C LYS A 163 -7.63 -0.37 -20.62
N ILE A 164 -8.75 -0.18 -19.90
CA ILE A 164 -9.06 -0.94 -18.68
C ILE A 164 -9.03 -2.47 -18.90
N PRO A 165 -9.57 -3.01 -20.01
CA PRO A 165 -9.51 -4.46 -20.28
C PRO A 165 -8.12 -5.07 -20.21
N ALA A 166 -7.07 -4.31 -20.48
CA ALA A 166 -5.70 -4.79 -20.40
C ALA A 166 -5.19 -5.04 -18.97
N LEU A 167 -5.79 -4.40 -17.95
CA LEU A 167 -5.48 -4.63 -16.52
C LEU A 167 -6.14 -5.89 -15.96
N LEU A 168 -7.32 -6.25 -16.46
CA LEU A 168 -8.17 -7.22 -15.79
C LEU A 168 -7.60 -8.63 -15.70
N PRO A 169 -6.88 -9.15 -16.73
CA PRO A 169 -6.21 -10.43 -16.62
C PRO A 169 -5.19 -10.50 -15.47
N LEU A 170 -4.54 -9.36 -15.14
CA LEU A 170 -3.59 -9.29 -14.04
C LEU A 170 -4.26 -9.45 -12.67
N PHE A 171 -5.53 -9.14 -12.61
CA PHE A 171 -6.35 -9.29 -11.41
C PHE A 171 -7.20 -10.58 -11.44
N GLY A 172 -6.94 -11.49 -12.40
CA GLY A 172 -7.69 -12.73 -12.54
C GLY A 172 -9.12 -12.53 -13.04
N VAL A 173 -9.43 -11.39 -13.64
CA VAL A 173 -10.77 -11.05 -14.15
C VAL A 173 -10.87 -11.27 -15.66
N SER A 174 -11.80 -12.10 -16.13
CA SER A 174 -12.09 -12.31 -17.55
C SER A 174 -13.42 -11.68 -17.94
N ILE A 175 -13.37 -10.64 -18.78
CA ILE A 175 -14.58 -10.00 -19.31
C ILE A 175 -15.33 -10.93 -20.29
N ALA A 176 -14.61 -11.77 -21.04
CA ALA A 176 -15.22 -12.65 -22.03
C ALA A 176 -16.20 -13.68 -21.45
N ALA A 177 -16.12 -13.94 -20.13
CA ALA A 177 -17.00 -14.86 -19.43
C ALA A 177 -18.24 -14.18 -18.81
N LEU A 178 -18.41 -12.86 -18.97
CA LEU A 178 -19.49 -12.12 -18.32
C LEU A 178 -20.76 -12.09 -19.16
N PRO A 179 -21.93 -12.34 -18.55
CA PRO A 179 -23.21 -12.15 -19.23
C PRO A 179 -23.47 -10.65 -19.43
N PHE A 180 -23.57 -10.22 -20.70
CA PHE A 180 -24.08 -8.87 -20.97
C PHE A 180 -25.57 -8.77 -20.60
N PRO A 181 -26.04 -7.73 -19.87
CA PRO A 181 -26.28 -6.42 -20.49
C PRO A 181 -25.73 -5.20 -19.72
N ASN A 182 -25.03 -5.34 -18.63
CA ASN A 182 -24.51 -4.19 -17.87
C ASN A 182 -23.06 -3.90 -18.31
N ASP A 183 -22.71 -2.61 -18.43
CA ASP A 183 -21.34 -2.20 -18.74
C ASP A 183 -20.36 -2.66 -17.62
N PRO A 184 -19.59 -3.75 -17.86
CA PRO A 184 -18.69 -4.30 -16.84
C PRO A 184 -17.57 -3.33 -16.48
N ILE A 185 -17.16 -2.46 -17.40
CA ILE A 185 -16.10 -1.47 -17.18
C ILE A 185 -16.59 -0.40 -16.20
N ALA A 186 -17.82 0.11 -16.41
CA ALA A 186 -18.41 1.07 -15.47
C ALA A 186 -18.54 0.47 -14.06
N LYS A 187 -18.91 -0.80 -13.96
CA LYS A 187 -19.01 -1.50 -12.65
C LYS A 187 -17.64 -1.66 -11.97
N ILE A 188 -16.60 -2.03 -12.73
CA ILE A 188 -15.23 -2.13 -12.25
C ILE A 188 -14.73 -0.77 -11.73
N VAL A 189 -14.94 0.30 -12.48
CA VAL A 189 -14.60 1.66 -12.06
C VAL A 189 -15.36 2.04 -10.79
N SER A 190 -16.66 1.75 -10.73
CA SER A 190 -17.50 2.01 -9.55
C SER A 190 -16.98 1.27 -8.31
N ASN A 191 -16.59 0.01 -8.44
CA ASN A 191 -16.02 -0.78 -7.33
C ASN A 191 -14.65 -0.23 -6.89
N SER A 192 -13.80 0.19 -7.83
CA SER A 192 -12.52 0.84 -7.52
C SER A 192 -12.69 2.13 -6.72
N LEU A 193 -13.66 2.96 -7.12
CA LEU A 193 -13.97 4.20 -6.40
C LEU A 193 -14.61 3.93 -5.05
N LEU A 194 -15.49 2.94 -4.95
CA LEU A 194 -16.07 2.49 -3.68
C LEU A 194 -14.96 2.05 -2.71
N PHE A 195 -14.04 1.20 -3.17
CA PHE A 195 -12.89 0.77 -2.37
C PHE A 195 -12.09 1.98 -1.87
N TRP A 196 -11.69 2.88 -2.76
CA TRP A 196 -10.90 4.06 -2.38
C TRP A 196 -11.59 4.91 -1.33
N GLN A 197 -12.87 5.26 -1.56
CA GLN A 197 -13.60 6.16 -0.67
C GLN A 197 -13.87 5.51 0.69
N GLN A 198 -14.30 4.27 0.70
CA GLN A 198 -14.64 3.56 1.93
C GLN A 198 -13.42 3.13 2.73
N SER A 199 -12.33 2.66 2.08
CA SER A 199 -11.09 2.36 2.78
C SER A 199 -10.50 3.60 3.45
N LYS A 200 -10.55 4.76 2.78
CA LYS A 200 -10.14 6.05 3.38
C LYS A 200 -10.93 6.37 4.65
N ALA A 201 -12.25 6.22 4.61
CA ALA A 201 -13.11 6.48 5.77
C ALA A 201 -12.84 5.46 6.90
N ALA A 202 -12.76 4.17 6.55
CA ALA A 202 -12.54 3.08 7.48
C ALA A 202 -11.18 3.19 8.20
N MET A 203 -10.10 3.44 7.47
CA MET A 203 -8.76 3.62 8.04
C MET A 203 -8.65 4.88 8.93
N SER A 204 -9.30 5.96 8.52
CA SER A 204 -9.38 7.18 9.34
C SER A 204 -10.12 6.92 10.65
N GLN A 205 -11.22 6.16 10.60
CA GLN A 205 -11.98 5.78 11.80
C GLN A 205 -11.17 4.84 12.70
N ALA A 206 -10.47 3.85 12.13
CA ALA A 206 -9.60 2.94 12.90
C ALA A 206 -8.54 3.72 13.70
N VAL A 207 -7.93 4.75 13.10
CA VAL A 207 -6.98 5.64 13.78
C VAL A 207 -7.66 6.41 14.92
N ALA A 208 -8.85 6.95 14.71
CA ALA A 208 -9.60 7.67 15.74
C ALA A 208 -9.93 6.75 16.93
N ASP A 209 -10.42 5.54 16.64
CA ASP A 209 -10.81 4.55 17.67
C ASP A 209 -9.61 4.10 18.51
N VAL A 210 -8.46 3.87 17.86
CA VAL A 210 -7.23 3.49 18.59
C VAL A 210 -6.72 4.64 19.46
N ASN A 211 -6.71 5.88 18.95
CA ASN A 211 -6.34 7.05 19.77
C ASN A 211 -7.27 7.22 20.97
N GLN A 212 -8.57 6.99 20.79
CA GLN A 212 -9.56 7.04 21.87
C GLN A 212 -9.28 5.94 22.91
N GLN A 213 -9.02 4.69 22.48
CA GLN A 213 -8.72 3.58 23.39
C GLN A 213 -7.43 3.81 24.18
N LEU A 214 -6.41 4.42 23.56
CA LEU A 214 -5.13 4.70 24.19
C LEU A 214 -5.14 5.98 25.06
N GLY A 215 -6.16 6.83 24.90
CA GLY A 215 -6.25 8.13 25.58
C GLY A 215 -5.18 9.13 25.12
N VAL A 216 -4.60 8.94 23.92
CA VAL A 216 -3.51 9.76 23.38
C VAL A 216 -3.64 9.96 21.87
N ASN A 217 -3.11 11.07 21.36
CA ASN A 217 -3.14 11.42 19.94
C ASN A 217 -1.79 11.13 19.25
N ARG A 218 -1.38 9.85 19.25
CA ARG A 218 -0.11 9.42 18.65
C ARG A 218 -0.25 8.97 17.20
N LEU A 219 -1.44 8.50 16.82
CA LEU A 219 -1.72 8.01 15.49
C LEU A 219 -2.35 9.11 14.64
N GLU A 220 -2.02 9.15 13.36
CA GLU A 220 -2.63 10.06 12.40
C GLU A 220 -2.84 9.37 11.05
N PHE A 221 -4.02 9.54 10.48
CA PHE A 221 -4.32 9.05 9.13
C PHE A 221 -3.87 10.09 8.09
N VAL A 222 -3.12 9.63 7.09
CA VAL A 222 -2.59 10.46 6.01
C VAL A 222 -3.08 9.92 4.67
N ALA A 223 -4.02 10.62 4.05
CA ALA A 223 -4.46 10.28 2.70
C ALA A 223 -3.41 10.75 1.68
N PRO A 224 -2.96 9.88 0.76
CA PRO A 224 -2.10 10.32 -0.34
C PRO A 224 -2.86 11.30 -1.24
N GLY A 225 -2.15 12.28 -1.79
CA GLY A 225 -2.75 13.30 -2.66
C GLY A 225 -3.07 12.82 -4.08
N ILE A 226 -3.29 11.52 -4.27
CA ILE A 226 -3.63 10.91 -5.57
C ILE A 226 -5.14 10.98 -5.75
N SER A 227 -5.57 11.59 -6.86
CA SER A 227 -6.97 11.79 -7.22
C SER A 227 -7.39 10.92 -8.42
N GLU A 228 -8.66 11.02 -8.82
CA GLU A 228 -9.18 10.36 -10.02
C GLU A 228 -8.39 10.73 -11.29
N ALA A 229 -7.91 11.99 -11.39
CA ALA A 229 -7.10 12.45 -12.54
C ALA A 229 -5.73 11.75 -12.62
N ASN A 230 -5.32 11.08 -11.55
CA ASN A 230 -4.03 10.42 -11.43
C ASN A 230 -4.13 8.87 -11.42
N SER A 231 -5.33 8.32 -11.58
CA SER A 231 -5.55 6.87 -11.66
C SER A 231 -4.88 6.25 -12.88
N ALA A 232 -4.78 4.93 -12.93
CA ALA A 232 -4.26 4.23 -14.10
C ALA A 232 -5.08 4.60 -15.35
N PHE A 233 -4.39 4.84 -16.46
CA PHE A 233 -4.97 5.27 -17.75
C PHE A 233 -5.68 6.64 -17.76
N ALA A 234 -5.61 7.41 -16.68
CA ALA A 234 -6.03 8.81 -16.70
C ALA A 234 -5.03 9.67 -17.50
N PRO A 235 -5.39 10.93 -17.87
CA PRO A 235 -4.49 11.79 -18.65
C PRO A 235 -3.13 12.06 -18.02
N THR A 236 -3.05 12.08 -16.68
CA THR A 236 -1.81 12.30 -15.91
C THR A 236 -1.63 11.21 -14.86
N PRO A 237 -1.30 9.96 -15.26
CA PRO A 237 -1.33 8.82 -14.36
C PRO A 237 -0.14 8.87 -13.38
N TRP A 238 -0.43 8.71 -12.09
CA TRP A 238 0.54 8.54 -11.01
C TRP A 238 0.57 7.10 -10.49
N VAL A 239 -0.10 6.21 -11.23
CA VAL A 239 -0.19 4.78 -10.98
C VAL A 239 0.35 4.06 -12.21
N PHE A 240 1.13 2.99 -12.01
CA PHE A 240 1.63 2.19 -13.11
C PHE A 240 0.50 1.54 -13.90
N ALA A 241 0.60 1.62 -15.22
CA ALA A 241 -0.27 0.89 -16.13
C ALA A 241 0.19 -0.58 -16.30
N VAL A 242 -0.56 -1.36 -17.05
CA VAL A 242 -0.37 -2.82 -17.23
C VAL A 242 0.93 -3.22 -17.84
N ASN A 243 1.59 -2.34 -18.55
CA ASN A 243 2.64 -2.78 -19.43
C ASN A 243 4.01 -2.50 -18.84
N ALA A 244 4.43 -3.39 -17.94
CA ALA A 244 5.74 -3.36 -17.36
C ALA A 244 6.85 -3.31 -18.43
N ASN A 245 6.67 -3.97 -19.57
CA ASN A 245 7.62 -3.95 -20.68
C ASN A 245 7.56 -2.66 -21.52
N LEU A 246 6.49 -1.88 -21.41
CA LEU A 246 6.27 -0.66 -22.18
C LEU A 246 6.11 0.58 -21.29
N SER A 247 6.16 0.42 -19.97
CA SER A 247 6.20 1.55 -19.05
C SER A 247 7.66 1.99 -18.90
N PRO A 248 8.08 3.13 -19.48
CA PRO A 248 9.44 3.63 -19.32
C PRO A 248 9.75 4.07 -17.88
N GLN A 249 8.81 3.83 -16.94
CA GLN A 249 8.88 4.27 -15.55
C GLN A 249 9.08 3.12 -14.56
N ASP A 250 9.06 1.86 -15.01
CA ASP A 250 9.28 0.68 -14.17
C ASP A 250 10.74 0.22 -14.29
N ASP A 251 11.63 0.92 -13.59
CA ASP A 251 13.08 0.73 -13.70
C ASP A 251 13.57 -0.55 -12.99
N VAL A 252 12.71 -1.22 -12.19
CA VAL A 252 13.05 -2.45 -11.47
C VAL A 252 12.51 -3.72 -12.14
N ILE A 253 11.96 -3.62 -13.34
CA ILE A 253 11.35 -4.75 -14.05
C ILE A 253 12.31 -5.93 -14.22
N ALA A 254 13.57 -5.70 -14.55
CA ALA A 254 14.54 -6.77 -14.75
C ALA A 254 14.86 -7.49 -13.44
N THR A 255 14.99 -6.76 -12.34
CA THR A 255 15.22 -7.32 -11.00
C THR A 255 14.02 -8.14 -10.55
N ARG A 256 12.80 -7.62 -10.76
CA ARG A 256 11.57 -8.34 -10.45
C ARG A 256 11.42 -9.61 -11.27
N GLN A 257 11.66 -9.55 -12.58
CA GLN A 257 11.60 -10.75 -13.43
C GLN A 257 12.58 -11.83 -12.99
N ALA A 258 13.80 -11.44 -12.60
CA ALA A 258 14.79 -12.38 -12.08
C ALA A 258 14.32 -13.06 -10.79
N ALA A 259 13.75 -12.28 -9.84
CA ALA A 259 13.19 -12.81 -8.61
C ALA A 259 12.01 -13.75 -8.89
N CYS A 260 11.05 -13.34 -9.72
CA CYS A 260 9.88 -14.15 -10.07
C CYS A 260 10.26 -15.49 -10.74
N ILE A 261 11.32 -15.53 -11.54
CA ILE A 261 11.81 -16.79 -12.16
C ILE A 261 12.29 -17.77 -11.09
N LEU A 262 12.93 -17.27 -10.04
CA LEU A 262 13.48 -18.08 -8.95
C LEU A 262 12.38 -18.56 -7.98
N ASP A 263 11.44 -17.69 -7.67
CA ASP A 263 10.52 -17.89 -6.56
C ASP A 263 9.14 -18.41 -6.98
N GLU A 264 8.77 -18.22 -8.27
CA GLU A 264 7.45 -18.65 -8.78
C GLU A 264 7.61 -19.74 -9.87
N PRO A 265 7.41 -21.02 -9.50
CA PRO A 265 7.54 -22.12 -10.44
C PRO A 265 6.39 -22.21 -11.46
N ASP A 266 5.18 -21.75 -11.11
CA ASP A 266 4.03 -21.76 -12.00
C ASP A 266 4.18 -20.67 -13.08
N PRO A 267 4.18 -21.02 -14.38
CA PRO A 267 4.34 -20.04 -15.45
C PRO A 267 3.25 -18.95 -15.48
N LEU A 268 2.00 -19.26 -15.11
CA LEU A 268 0.91 -18.29 -15.09
C LEU A 268 1.09 -17.32 -13.91
N GLN A 269 1.39 -17.83 -12.73
CA GLN A 269 1.66 -16.99 -11.56
C GLN A 269 2.91 -16.13 -11.78
N ARG A 270 3.91 -16.67 -12.47
CA ARG A 270 5.13 -15.94 -12.84
C ARG A 270 4.83 -14.74 -13.75
N GLU A 271 3.91 -14.87 -14.71
CA GLU A 271 3.47 -13.74 -15.54
C GLU A 271 2.77 -12.64 -14.72
N PHE A 272 2.00 -13.01 -13.70
CA PHE A 272 1.43 -12.03 -12.76
C PHE A 272 2.51 -11.36 -11.93
N CYS A 273 3.46 -12.13 -11.42
CA CYS A 273 4.61 -11.63 -10.68
C CYS A 273 5.42 -10.62 -11.52
N PHE A 274 5.70 -10.91 -12.79
CA PHE A 274 6.41 -9.98 -13.69
C PHE A 274 5.73 -8.61 -13.80
N ARG A 275 4.43 -8.55 -13.64
CA ARG A 275 3.62 -7.34 -13.78
C ARG A 275 3.13 -6.77 -12.44
N ALA A 276 3.76 -7.17 -11.34
CA ALA A 276 3.33 -6.78 -10.00
C ALA A 276 3.34 -5.27 -9.72
N SER A 277 4.05 -4.45 -10.52
CA SER A 277 3.96 -2.99 -10.42
C SER A 277 2.63 -2.42 -10.88
N ALA A 278 1.88 -3.14 -11.73
CA ALA A 278 0.61 -2.64 -12.25
C ALA A 278 -0.37 -2.29 -11.11
N GLY A 279 -1.01 -1.12 -11.23
CA GLY A 279 -1.90 -0.61 -10.20
C GLY A 279 -1.21 0.04 -9.00
N HIS A 280 0.13 0.00 -8.88
CA HIS A 280 0.88 0.65 -7.80
C HIS A 280 1.30 2.07 -8.16
N PRO A 281 1.59 2.93 -7.16
CA PRO A 281 2.08 4.27 -7.41
C PRO A 281 3.40 4.25 -8.17
N ASN A 282 3.49 5.01 -9.26
CA ASN A 282 4.76 5.29 -9.92
C ASN A 282 5.52 6.38 -9.14
N ARG A 283 6.66 6.88 -9.67
CA ARG A 283 7.45 7.92 -9.01
C ARG A 283 6.66 9.18 -8.62
N TRP A 284 5.66 9.57 -9.42
CA TRP A 284 4.81 10.72 -9.12
C TRP A 284 3.82 10.41 -8.01
N GLY A 285 3.28 9.18 -7.99
CA GLY A 285 2.46 8.69 -6.90
C GLY A 285 3.25 8.58 -5.59
N ALA A 286 4.48 8.07 -5.63
CA ALA A 286 5.36 8.04 -4.47
C ALA A 286 5.66 9.45 -3.93
N GLN A 287 5.90 10.42 -4.84
CA GLN A 287 6.06 11.82 -4.46
C GLN A 287 4.80 12.39 -3.79
N ALA A 288 3.61 11.99 -4.25
CA ALA A 288 2.34 12.40 -3.63
C ALA A 288 2.19 11.86 -2.20
N PHE A 289 2.60 10.61 -1.94
CA PHE A 289 2.67 10.06 -0.59
C PHE A 289 3.62 10.89 0.30
N PHE A 290 4.83 11.17 -0.18
CA PHE A 290 5.78 12.02 0.54
C PHE A 290 5.20 13.40 0.83
N ASN A 291 4.60 14.06 -0.17
CA ASN A 291 4.00 15.40 -0.03
C ASN A 291 2.86 15.42 1.00
N ALA A 292 2.13 14.31 1.16
CA ALA A 292 1.09 14.17 2.17
C ALA A 292 1.67 13.96 3.59
N LEU A 293 2.77 13.21 3.69
CA LEU A 293 3.47 12.96 4.97
C LEU A 293 4.23 14.20 5.45
N TYR A 294 4.83 14.95 4.54
CA TYR A 294 5.68 16.10 4.83
C TYR A 294 5.10 17.11 5.85
N PRO A 295 3.87 17.67 5.68
CA PRO A 295 3.33 18.63 6.64
C PRO A 295 3.06 18.03 8.02
N VAL A 296 2.80 16.71 8.08
CA VAL A 296 2.62 16.00 9.34
C VAL A 296 3.96 15.89 10.08
N LEU A 297 5.03 15.53 9.34
CA LEU A 297 6.38 15.46 9.91
C LEU A 297 6.85 16.82 10.43
N GLN A 298 6.61 17.91 9.68
CA GLN A 298 6.91 19.26 10.12
C GLN A 298 6.21 19.60 11.44
N ARG A 299 4.90 19.33 11.52
CA ARG A 299 4.10 19.63 12.72
C ARG A 299 4.51 18.79 13.93
N ARG A 300 4.81 17.49 13.71
CA ARG A 300 5.10 16.53 14.80
C ARG A 300 6.49 16.69 15.38
N TYR A 301 7.48 17.05 14.57
CA TYR A 301 8.89 17.07 14.97
C TYR A 301 9.48 18.46 14.98
N GLY A 302 8.75 19.49 14.55
CA GLY A 302 9.24 20.87 14.49
C GLY A 302 10.33 21.07 13.42
N PHE A 303 10.28 20.25 12.37
CA PHE A 303 11.24 20.29 11.26
C PHE A 303 11.02 21.49 10.35
#